data_8451d09677eb933181d160c659143272
#
_entry.id   8451d09677eb933181d160c659143272
#
_cell.length_a   1.000
_cell.length_b   1.000
_cell.length_c   1.000
_cell.angle_alpha   90.00
_cell.angle_beta   90.00
_cell.angle_gamma   90.00
#
_symmetry.space_group_name_H-M   'P 1'
#
loop_
_entity.id
_entity.type
_entity.pdbx_description
1 polymer ?
#
loop_
_entity_poly.entity_id
_entity_poly.type
_entity_poly.pdbx_seq_one_letter_code
_entity_poly.pdbx_strand_id
1 'polypeptide(L)' 'MKPVYANTFGIRKVCSSEGEIMEITLDATYKYMETAMTVTAKGVETISTPAAEQVISIVMNRASAASLRALLDKMLEG' A
#
# COMPACT_ATOMS: atom_id res chain seq x y z
N MET A 1 17.37 4.04 -7.07
CA MET A 1 16.03 3.44 -6.87
C MET A 1 14.96 4.45 -7.23
N LYS A 2 14.00 4.07 -8.05
CA LYS A 2 12.88 4.96 -8.37
C LYS A 2 11.84 4.93 -7.27
N PRO A 3 11.37 6.10 -6.81
CA PRO A 3 10.22 6.12 -5.91
C PRO A 3 8.98 5.53 -6.57
N VAL A 4 8.14 4.91 -5.77
CA VAL A 4 6.85 4.38 -6.22
C VAL A 4 5.72 5.09 -5.48
N TYR A 5 4.59 5.22 -6.13
CA TYR A 5 3.43 5.85 -5.53
C TYR A 5 2.54 4.78 -4.88
N ALA A 6 2.09 5.07 -3.67
CA ALA A 6 1.14 4.21 -2.97
C ALA A 6 0.15 5.08 -2.20
N ASN A 7 -1.10 4.68 -2.18
CA ASN A 7 -2.16 5.41 -1.49
C ASN A 7 -2.93 4.56 -0.49
N THR A 8 -2.59 3.28 -0.38
CA THR A 8 -3.25 2.35 0.53
C THR A 8 -2.20 1.48 1.19
N PHE A 9 -2.35 1.25 2.51
CA PHE A 9 -1.37 0.51 3.28
C PHE A 9 -2.04 -0.56 4.10
N GLY A 10 -1.40 -1.72 4.20
CA GLY A 10 -1.81 -2.80 5.07
C GLY A 10 -0.65 -3.23 5.94
N ILE A 11 -0.94 -3.71 7.12
CA ILE A 11 0.08 -4.17 8.06
C ILE A 11 -0.31 -5.55 8.55
N ARG A 12 0.66 -6.46 8.54
CA ARG A 12 0.52 -7.79 9.13
C ARG A 12 1.62 -7.98 10.16
N LYS A 13 1.33 -8.72 11.21
CA LYS A 13 2.37 -9.06 12.21
C LYS A 13 2.39 -10.56 12.45
N VAL A 14 3.58 -11.07 12.72
CA VAL A 14 3.80 -12.43 13.15
C VAL A 14 4.29 -12.37 14.58
N CYS A 15 3.59 -13.06 15.47
CA CYS A 15 3.93 -13.12 16.89
C CYS A 15 4.34 -14.54 17.27
N SER A 16 5.19 -14.64 18.29
CA SER A 16 5.50 -15.93 18.90
C SER A 16 4.28 -16.44 19.67
N SER A 17 4.33 -17.70 20.09
CA SER A 17 3.27 -18.29 20.93
C SER A 17 3.11 -17.57 22.27
N GLU A 18 4.12 -16.82 22.70
CA GLU A 18 4.11 -16.03 23.93
C GLU A 18 3.62 -14.59 23.72
N GLY A 19 3.24 -14.22 22.48
CA GLY A 19 2.72 -12.92 22.15
C GLY A 19 3.77 -11.88 21.79
N GLU A 20 5.04 -12.27 21.70
CA GLU A 20 6.11 -11.36 21.29
C GLU A 20 6.08 -11.13 19.79
N ILE A 21 6.17 -9.88 19.37
CA ILE A 21 6.19 -9.52 17.95
C ILE A 21 7.55 -9.89 17.35
N MET A 22 7.54 -10.76 16.36
CA MET A 22 8.75 -11.21 15.67
C MET A 22 8.98 -10.48 14.37
N GLU A 23 7.93 -10.28 13.59
CA GLU A 23 8.02 -9.60 12.30
C GLU A 23 6.79 -8.75 12.06
N ILE A 24 7.01 -7.66 11.35
CA ILE A 24 5.94 -6.78 10.86
C ILE A 24 6.14 -6.63 9.36
N THR A 25 5.07 -6.86 8.60
CA THR A 25 5.09 -6.66 7.15
C THR A 25 4.21 -5.46 6.80
N LEU A 26 4.80 -4.50 6.11
CA LEU A 26 4.09 -3.34 5.59
C LEU A 26 3.87 -3.55 4.09
N ASP A 27 2.62 -3.61 3.68
CA ASP A 27 2.24 -3.71 2.27
C ASP A 27 1.76 -2.35 1.79
N ALA A 28 2.29 -1.89 0.68
CA ALA A 28 1.86 -0.65 0.05
C ALA A 28 1.21 -0.98 -1.29
N THR A 29 0.05 -0.37 -1.53
CA THR A 29 -0.76 -0.65 -2.71
C THR A 29 -1.17 0.67 -3.35
N TYR A 30 -1.20 0.69 -4.67
CA TYR A 30 -1.77 1.80 -5.42
C TYR A 30 -3.15 1.37 -5.94
N LYS A 31 -4.18 2.01 -5.41
CA LYS A 31 -5.57 1.81 -5.87
C LYS A 31 -5.97 2.97 -6.77
N TYR A 32 -6.57 2.64 -7.90
CA TYR A 32 -6.97 3.63 -8.90
C TYR A 32 -8.19 3.14 -9.66
N MET A 33 -8.78 4.03 -10.45
CA MET A 33 -9.85 3.68 -11.37
C MET A 33 -9.29 3.63 -12.78
N GLU A 34 -9.50 2.51 -13.44
CA GLU A 34 -9.14 2.36 -14.85
C GLU A 34 -10.38 2.62 -15.70
N THR A 35 -10.28 3.59 -16.60
CA THR A 35 -11.39 3.96 -17.46
C THR A 35 -11.05 3.58 -18.90
N ALA A 36 -11.89 2.74 -19.47
CA ALA A 36 -11.77 2.34 -20.88
C ALA A 36 -12.93 2.90 -21.66
N MET A 37 -12.64 3.43 -22.85
CA MET A 37 -13.63 3.95 -23.76
C MET A 37 -13.64 3.08 -25.02
N THR A 38 -14.83 2.67 -25.42
CA THR A 38 -15.01 1.86 -26.64
C THR A 38 -15.98 2.56 -27.57
N VAL A 39 -15.59 2.72 -28.83
CA VAL A 39 -16.46 3.28 -29.85
C VAL A 39 -17.16 2.14 -30.58
N THR A 40 -18.48 2.16 -30.55
CA THR A 40 -19.32 1.17 -31.23
C THR A 40 -20.24 1.86 -32.24
N ALA A 41 -20.96 1.09 -33.03
CA ALA A 41 -21.94 1.63 -33.94
C ALA A 41 -23.05 2.44 -33.26
N LYS A 42 -23.24 2.23 -31.96
CA LYS A 42 -24.25 2.92 -31.13
C LYS A 42 -23.72 4.16 -30.43
N GLY A 43 -22.43 4.45 -30.56
CA GLY A 43 -21.78 5.59 -29.92
C GLY A 43 -20.59 5.18 -29.06
N VAL A 44 -20.28 5.98 -28.06
CA VAL A 44 -19.15 5.76 -27.17
C VAL A 44 -19.63 5.15 -25.86
N GLU A 45 -19.03 4.05 -25.46
CA GLU A 45 -19.26 3.42 -24.17
C GLU A 45 -18.04 3.65 -23.27
N THR A 46 -18.29 4.01 -22.02
CA THR A 46 -17.23 4.22 -21.02
C THR A 46 -17.46 3.27 -19.87
N ILE A 47 -16.42 2.52 -19.52
CA ILE A 47 -16.44 1.60 -18.40
C ILE A 47 -15.32 1.99 -17.45
N SER A 48 -15.66 2.19 -16.16
CA SER A 48 -14.69 2.45 -15.12
C SER A 48 -14.64 1.27 -14.17
N THR A 49 -13.44 0.73 -13.99
CA THR A 49 -13.22 -0.46 -13.16
C THR A 49 -12.21 -0.15 -12.07
N PRO A 50 -12.50 -0.48 -10.80
CA PRO A 50 -11.49 -0.34 -9.76
C PRO A 50 -10.33 -1.31 -10.00
N ALA A 51 -9.12 -0.81 -9.81
CA ALA A 51 -7.91 -1.59 -9.97
C ALA A 51 -6.98 -1.37 -8.78
N ALA A 52 -6.13 -2.34 -8.51
CA ALA A 52 -5.16 -2.26 -7.45
C ALA A 52 -3.86 -2.92 -7.87
N GLU A 53 -2.75 -2.30 -7.52
CA GLU A 53 -1.43 -2.82 -7.79
C GLU A 53 -0.62 -2.81 -6.51
N GLN A 54 -0.14 -3.98 -6.07
CA GLN A 54 0.76 -4.05 -4.94
C GLN A 54 2.13 -3.53 -5.39
N VAL A 55 2.59 -2.48 -4.77
CA VAL A 55 3.79 -1.76 -5.21
C VAL A 55 5.02 -2.24 -4.46
N ILE A 56 4.89 -2.45 -3.15
CA ILE A 56 6.01 -2.84 -2.32
C ILE A 56 5.51 -3.63 -1.10
N SER A 57 6.35 -4.52 -0.61
CA SER A 57 6.13 -5.25 0.64
C SER A 57 7.44 -5.23 1.41
N ILE A 58 7.41 -4.77 2.64
CA ILE A 58 8.60 -4.63 3.47
C ILE A 58 8.41 -5.42 4.76
N VAL A 59 9.33 -6.33 5.03
CA VAL A 59 9.37 -7.07 6.30
C VAL A 59 10.38 -6.39 7.21
N MET A 60 9.99 -6.14 8.44
CA MET A 60 10.86 -5.48 9.41
C MET A 60 10.67 -6.07 10.80
N ASN A 61 11.66 -5.87 11.67
CA ASN A 61 11.52 -6.24 13.06
C ASN A 61 10.84 -5.10 13.85
N ARG A 62 10.52 -5.36 15.10
CA ARG A 62 9.85 -4.39 15.96
C ARG A 62 10.61 -3.06 16.10
N ALA A 63 11.93 -3.14 16.25
CA ALA A 63 12.75 -1.94 16.43
C ALA A 63 12.74 -1.06 15.17
N SER A 64 12.81 -1.68 13.99
CA SER A 64 12.74 -0.95 12.71
C SER A 64 11.37 -0.33 12.50
N ALA A 65 10.31 -1.02 12.87
CA ALA A 65 8.95 -0.48 12.79
C ALA A 65 8.77 0.72 13.71
N ALA A 66 9.31 0.67 14.92
CA ALA A 66 9.27 1.77 15.86
C ALA A 66 10.04 2.99 15.33
N SER A 67 11.19 2.76 14.70
CA SER A 67 11.96 3.85 14.07
C SER A 67 11.19 4.50 12.92
N LEU A 68 10.56 3.70 12.08
CA LEU A 68 9.74 4.21 10.98
C LEU A 68 8.58 5.06 11.51
N ARG A 69 7.90 4.59 12.55
CA ARG A 69 6.82 5.33 13.18
C ARG A 69 7.30 6.69 13.68
N ALA A 70 8.43 6.72 14.38
CA ALA A 70 8.99 7.95 14.92
C ALA A 70 9.33 8.96 13.82
N LEU A 71 9.90 8.48 12.70
CA LEU A 71 10.22 9.34 11.56
C LEU A 71 8.97 9.92 10.90
N LEU A 72 7.94 9.10 10.71
CA LEU A 72 6.67 9.55 10.14
C LEU A 72 5.99 10.57 11.04
N ASP A 73 5.95 10.33 12.34
CA ASP A 73 5.35 11.26 13.29
C ASP A 73 6.06 12.61 13.24
N LYS A 74 7.39 12.60 13.18
CA LYS A 74 8.18 13.81 13.12
C LYS A 74 7.95 14.61 11.84
N MET A 75 7.83 13.93 10.71
CA MET A 75 7.59 14.59 9.43
C MET A 75 6.19 15.17 9.34
N LEU A 76 5.20 14.51 9.95
CA LEU A 76 3.81 14.94 9.91
C LEU A 76 3.48 16.05 10.90
N GLU A 77 4.32 16.26 11.91
CA GLU A 77 4.16 17.36 12.87
C GLU A 77 4.37 18.74 12.22
N GLY A 78 4.87 18.76 11.05
CA GLY A 78 4.98 19.96 10.29
C GLY A 78 6.26 20.64 10.27
#